data_849cb873feb7858af4f3017d89283c42
#
_entry.id   849cb873feb7858af4f3017d89283c42
#
_cell.length_a   1.000
_cell.length_b   1.000
_cell.length_c   1.000
_cell.angle_alpha   90.00
_cell.angle_beta   90.00
_cell.angle_gamma   90.00
#
_symmetry.space_group_name_H-M   'P 1'
#
loop_
_entity.id
_entity.type
_entity.pdbx_description
1 polymer ?
#
loop_
_entity_poly.entity_id
_entity_poly.type
_entity_poly.pdbx_seq_one_letter_code
_entity_poly.pdbx_strand_id
1 'polypeptide(L)'
;MVVSRRSFVLSGLVLAASGVLGGTLAETSAGRRPFVLWGSSSAASALHRDRPRGFPAVRIDDLLSQLLEAPGTSRAVSGDRSWQTLSMRSSAHPYLPRLGSGYGVGRIPSHGSLVVPTVDGRVPSVHLPIPGTVSGLPCTIQAVGRDQGDVVLRRVVPGSELEVAPASAARWRTALEEEHRGHVHLLWTGKNNIEDPDQVLSDTRAAWRVEPDTSVVMGHWHTAADRPGTAGWEQVRGVNAAHRDEYGDRFYDTMADLRDPGLWALPGLRPYRIGASAADRRWLAQGLPPRSVVAADRRHLNALGNTVVAHGLHRHLTGTAGLY
;
A
#
# COMPACT_ATOMS: atom_id res chain seq x y z
N MET A 1 43.26 -5.98 -15.08
CA MET A 1 42.17 -5.39 -14.30
C MET A 1 41.01 -6.38 -14.32
N VAL A 2 40.88 -7.17 -13.24
CA VAL A 2 40.01 -8.35 -13.18
C VAL A 2 38.69 -7.93 -12.52
N VAL A 3 37.58 -8.03 -13.26
CA VAL A 3 36.23 -7.74 -12.79
C VAL A 3 35.64 -9.03 -12.17
N SER A 4 35.46 -9.00 -10.86
CA SER A 4 34.86 -10.08 -10.07
C SER A 4 33.35 -10.20 -10.33
N ARG A 5 32.91 -11.36 -10.80
CA ARG A 5 31.50 -11.76 -10.89
C ARG A 5 31.00 -12.16 -9.49
N ARG A 6 30.08 -11.39 -8.92
CA ARG A 6 29.34 -11.83 -7.75
C ARG A 6 28.11 -12.63 -8.20
N SER A 7 28.13 -13.91 -7.82
CA SER A 7 27.00 -14.83 -8.01
C SER A 7 25.87 -14.49 -7.05
N PHE A 8 24.69 -14.22 -7.58
CA PHE A 8 23.44 -14.16 -6.81
C PHE A 8 22.89 -15.58 -6.69
N VAL A 9 22.77 -16.07 -5.46
CA VAL A 9 22.10 -17.33 -5.13
C VAL A 9 20.60 -17.05 -5.05
N LEU A 10 19.83 -17.56 -6.02
CA LEU A 10 18.38 -17.63 -5.94
C LEU A 10 18.00 -18.81 -5.04
N SER A 11 17.44 -18.50 -3.87
CA SER A 11 16.80 -19.52 -3.04
C SER A 11 15.43 -19.86 -3.65
N GLY A 12 15.34 -21.02 -4.27
CA GLY A 12 14.11 -21.55 -4.83
C GLY A 12 13.16 -22.02 -3.72
N LEU A 13 11.94 -21.50 -3.72
CA LEU A 13 10.83 -22.02 -2.92
C LEU A 13 10.20 -23.18 -3.68
N VAL A 14 10.42 -24.41 -3.22
CA VAL A 14 9.75 -25.62 -3.70
C VAL A 14 8.43 -25.75 -2.94
N LEU A 15 7.31 -25.56 -3.64
CA LEU A 15 5.97 -25.91 -3.14
C LEU A 15 5.76 -27.42 -3.35
N ALA A 16 5.87 -28.17 -2.27
CA ALA A 16 5.46 -29.58 -2.25
C ALA A 16 3.96 -29.68 -2.01
N ALA A 17 3.25 -30.29 -2.97
CA ALA A 17 1.88 -30.76 -2.80
C ALA A 17 1.89 -31.98 -1.90
N SER A 18 1.24 -31.94 -0.75
CA SER A 18 1.06 -33.11 0.13
C SER A 18 -0.40 -33.22 0.56
N GLY A 19 -0.84 -34.45 0.45
CA GLY A 19 -2.20 -34.96 0.56
C GLY A 19 -2.92 -34.74 1.88
N VAL A 20 -4.23 -34.86 1.74
CA VAL A 20 -5.24 -34.91 2.78
C VAL A 20 -5.00 -36.08 3.73
N LEU A 21 -4.82 -35.80 5.02
CA LEU A 21 -5.07 -36.73 6.12
C LEU A 21 -5.78 -35.97 7.23
N GLY A 22 -6.95 -36.52 7.61
CA GLY A 22 -7.78 -36.00 8.69
C GLY A 22 -7.03 -35.91 10.01
N GLY A 23 -6.98 -34.71 10.56
CA GLY A 23 -6.50 -34.44 11.89
C GLY A 23 -7.57 -33.64 12.64
N THR A 24 -7.93 -34.12 13.81
CA THR A 24 -8.76 -33.51 14.83
C THR A 24 -8.59 -31.99 14.88
N LEU A 25 -9.74 -31.28 14.82
CA LEU A 25 -9.81 -29.84 15.08
C LEU A 25 -9.21 -29.55 16.47
N ALA A 26 -7.93 -29.22 16.51
CA ALA A 26 -7.40 -28.46 17.62
C ALA A 26 -8.13 -27.11 17.56
N GLU A 27 -8.85 -26.74 18.60
CA GLU A 27 -9.30 -25.37 18.84
C GLU A 27 -8.05 -24.48 18.84
N THR A 28 -7.69 -23.96 17.68
CA THR A 28 -6.73 -22.86 17.59
C THR A 28 -7.41 -21.70 18.30
N SER A 29 -6.83 -21.24 19.41
CA SER A 29 -7.15 -19.92 19.97
C SER A 29 -7.31 -18.97 18.79
N ALA A 30 -8.50 -18.40 18.59
CA ALA A 30 -8.79 -17.54 17.45
C ALA A 30 -7.83 -16.37 17.52
N GLY A 31 -6.71 -16.47 16.79
CA GLY A 31 -5.75 -15.39 16.63
C GLY A 31 -6.47 -14.16 16.11
N ARG A 32 -6.09 -12.99 16.58
CA ARG A 32 -6.66 -11.74 16.06
C ARG A 32 -6.51 -11.68 14.55
N ARG A 33 -7.51 -11.09 13.88
CA ARG A 33 -7.54 -10.95 12.42
C ARG A 33 -6.26 -10.27 11.92
N PRO A 34 -5.55 -10.81 10.91
CA PRO A 34 -4.39 -10.14 10.34
C PRO A 34 -4.78 -8.85 9.62
N PHE A 35 -3.82 -7.94 9.43
CA PHE A 35 -4.03 -6.72 8.65
C PHE A 35 -2.98 -6.55 7.56
N VAL A 36 -3.33 -5.75 6.56
CA VAL A 36 -2.43 -5.37 5.47
C VAL A 36 -2.51 -3.86 5.21
N LEU A 37 -1.34 -3.22 5.11
CA LEU A 37 -1.20 -1.80 4.83
C LEU A 37 -0.85 -1.61 3.35
N TRP A 38 -1.74 -0.93 2.63
CA TRP A 38 -1.61 -0.63 1.20
C TRP A 38 -1.28 0.85 1.01
N GLY A 39 -0.46 1.17 0.01
CA GLY A 39 -0.19 2.57 -0.32
C GLY A 39 1.20 2.79 -0.88
N SER A 40 1.73 3.98 -0.60
CA SER A 40 3.04 4.40 -1.11
C SER A 40 4.09 4.53 0.01
N SER A 41 5.05 5.41 -0.16
CA SER A 41 6.20 5.58 0.74
C SER A 41 5.84 5.84 2.21
N SER A 42 4.74 6.55 2.49
CA SER A 42 4.27 6.77 3.87
C SER A 42 3.82 5.46 4.51
N ALA A 43 3.00 4.68 3.82
CA ALA A 43 2.54 3.37 4.27
C ALA A 43 3.70 2.34 4.33
N ALA A 44 4.69 2.44 3.44
CA ALA A 44 5.92 1.63 3.48
C ALA A 44 6.88 2.04 4.61
N SER A 45 6.56 3.11 5.37
CA SER A 45 7.46 3.68 6.40
C SER A 45 8.86 3.97 5.86
N ALA A 46 8.96 4.56 4.66
CA ALA A 46 10.19 4.63 3.87
C ALA A 46 11.38 5.25 4.61
N LEU A 47 11.13 6.23 5.50
CA LEU A 47 12.16 6.86 6.32
C LEU A 47 12.09 6.48 7.81
N HIS A 48 11.69 5.23 8.10
CA HIS A 48 11.62 4.69 9.46
C HIS A 48 12.93 4.72 10.24
N ARG A 49 14.07 4.86 9.58
CA ARG A 49 15.41 4.96 10.18
C ARG A 49 15.83 6.40 10.45
N ASP A 50 15.13 7.40 9.90
CA ASP A 50 15.32 8.81 10.27
C ASP A 50 14.67 9.01 11.65
N ARG A 51 15.49 9.32 12.67
CA ARG A 51 15.08 9.30 14.06
C ARG A 51 16.01 10.13 14.94
N PRO A 52 15.51 10.66 16.06
CA PRO A 52 16.37 11.24 17.07
C PRO A 52 17.33 10.21 17.67
N ARG A 53 18.45 10.68 18.19
CA ARG A 53 19.41 9.84 18.93
C ARG A 53 18.70 9.12 20.08
N GLY A 54 18.91 7.81 20.18
CA GLY A 54 18.34 6.96 21.23
C GLY A 54 16.91 6.48 20.96
N PHE A 55 16.24 6.95 19.91
CA PHE A 55 14.94 6.41 19.51
C PHE A 55 15.12 5.19 18.57
N PRO A 56 14.31 4.14 18.66
CA PRO A 56 14.40 3.00 17.74
C PRO A 56 13.95 3.38 16.32
N ALA A 57 14.35 2.59 15.33
CA ALA A 57 13.71 2.63 14.02
C ALA A 57 12.31 2.02 14.14
N VAL A 58 11.29 2.67 13.59
CA VAL A 58 9.90 2.25 13.72
C VAL A 58 9.20 2.23 12.36
N ARG A 59 8.76 1.04 11.95
CA ARG A 59 7.79 0.86 10.87
C ARG A 59 6.39 0.82 11.46
N ILE A 60 5.42 1.37 10.73
CA ILE A 60 4.02 1.44 11.18
C ILE A 60 3.45 0.03 11.31
N ASP A 61 3.66 -0.83 10.30
CA ASP A 61 3.17 -2.20 10.26
C ASP A 61 3.73 -3.06 11.42
N ASP A 62 5.04 -2.96 11.71
CA ASP A 62 5.67 -3.71 12.79
C ASP A 62 5.12 -3.29 14.18
N LEU A 63 5.05 -1.98 14.43
CA LEU A 63 4.55 -1.48 15.72
C LEU A 63 3.04 -1.74 15.88
N LEU A 64 2.26 -1.52 14.84
CA LEU A 64 0.81 -1.79 14.87
C LEU A 64 0.53 -3.27 15.11
N SER A 65 1.33 -4.18 14.51
CA SER A 65 1.24 -5.62 14.76
C SER A 65 1.44 -5.96 16.24
N GLN A 66 2.43 -5.32 16.89
CA GLN A 66 2.66 -5.48 18.34
C GLN A 66 1.50 -4.92 19.18
N LEU A 67 0.99 -3.72 18.85
CA LEU A 67 -0.10 -3.08 19.58
C LEU A 67 -1.42 -3.84 19.49
N LEU A 68 -1.72 -4.39 18.31
CA LEU A 68 -2.93 -5.16 18.05
C LEU A 68 -2.80 -6.63 18.45
N GLU A 69 -1.59 -7.10 18.76
CA GLU A 69 -1.29 -8.54 18.93
C GLU A 69 -1.81 -9.37 17.74
N ALA A 70 -1.68 -8.84 16.54
CA ALA A 70 -2.20 -9.40 15.30
C ALA A 70 -1.11 -9.41 14.22
N PRO A 71 -1.06 -10.43 13.34
CA PRO A 71 -0.14 -10.43 12.22
C PRO A 71 -0.40 -9.23 11.30
N GLY A 72 0.63 -8.49 10.97
CA GLY A 72 0.56 -7.35 10.07
C GLY A 72 1.60 -7.41 8.96
N THR A 73 1.26 -6.88 7.79
CA THR A 73 2.19 -6.75 6.67
C THR A 73 1.95 -5.45 5.90
N SER A 74 2.99 -4.96 5.23
CA SER A 74 2.87 -3.83 4.31
C SER A 74 3.10 -4.30 2.87
N ARG A 75 2.13 -4.00 2.00
CA ARG A 75 2.21 -4.14 0.53
C ARG A 75 2.43 -2.78 -0.14
N ALA A 76 2.75 -1.78 0.65
CA ALA A 76 2.99 -0.44 0.15
C ALA A 76 4.32 -0.33 -0.60
N VAL A 77 4.33 0.38 -1.72
CA VAL A 77 5.50 0.57 -2.58
C VAL A 77 5.80 2.05 -2.74
N SER A 78 7.03 2.47 -2.38
CA SER A 78 7.44 3.88 -2.47
C SER A 78 7.30 4.43 -3.88
N GLY A 79 6.65 5.58 -4.02
CA GLY A 79 6.43 6.23 -5.31
C GLY A 79 5.16 5.78 -6.03
N ASP A 80 4.46 4.75 -5.55
CA ASP A 80 3.23 4.29 -6.17
C ASP A 80 2.12 5.36 -6.07
N ARG A 81 1.36 5.47 -7.15
CA ARG A 81 0.15 6.27 -7.29
C ARG A 81 -1.08 5.44 -6.93
N SER A 82 -2.25 6.07 -6.86
CA SER A 82 -3.49 5.38 -6.45
C SER A 82 -3.82 4.15 -7.30
N TRP A 83 -3.71 4.26 -8.63
CA TRP A 83 -3.97 3.14 -9.54
C TRP A 83 -2.97 1.99 -9.42
N GLN A 84 -1.73 2.27 -9.02
CA GLN A 84 -0.71 1.24 -8.81
C GLN A 84 -1.03 0.42 -7.55
N THR A 85 -1.44 1.09 -6.48
CA THR A 85 -1.97 0.42 -5.27
C THR A 85 -3.23 -0.39 -5.60
N LEU A 86 -4.16 0.18 -6.36
CA LEU A 86 -5.38 -0.52 -6.79
C LEU A 86 -5.05 -1.76 -7.61
N SER A 87 -4.04 -1.72 -8.49
CA SER A 87 -3.64 -2.86 -9.31
C SER A 87 -3.12 -4.05 -8.51
N MET A 88 -2.58 -3.81 -7.33
CA MET A 88 -2.17 -4.85 -6.40
C MET A 88 -3.34 -5.37 -5.56
N ARG A 89 -4.28 -4.47 -5.19
CA ARG A 89 -5.37 -4.75 -4.26
C ARG A 89 -6.56 -5.44 -4.90
N SER A 90 -6.84 -5.17 -6.20
CA SER A 90 -8.08 -5.58 -6.85
C SER A 90 -7.84 -6.19 -8.22
N SER A 91 -8.53 -7.30 -8.49
CA SER A 91 -8.61 -7.91 -9.82
C SER A 91 -9.70 -7.27 -10.71
N ALA A 92 -10.52 -6.38 -10.15
CA ALA A 92 -11.63 -5.75 -10.86
C ALA A 92 -11.31 -4.36 -11.44
N HIS A 93 -10.06 -3.90 -11.32
CA HIS A 93 -9.72 -2.56 -11.75
C HIS A 93 -9.55 -2.42 -13.28
N PRO A 94 -9.75 -1.21 -13.84
CA PRO A 94 -9.78 -0.98 -15.27
C PRO A 94 -8.41 -0.94 -15.96
N TYR A 95 -7.31 -0.83 -15.20
CA TYR A 95 -5.98 -0.50 -15.71
C TYR A 95 -5.12 -1.69 -16.11
N LEU A 96 -5.55 -2.91 -15.80
CA LEU A 96 -4.75 -4.09 -16.08
C LEU A 96 -4.75 -4.50 -17.56
N PRO A 97 -3.69 -5.19 -17.99
CA PRO A 97 -3.58 -5.62 -19.34
C PRO A 97 -4.78 -6.50 -19.71
N ARG A 98 -5.38 -6.19 -20.84
CA ARG A 98 -6.39 -7.03 -21.48
C ARG A 98 -5.71 -7.78 -22.61
N LEU A 99 -5.74 -9.09 -22.53
CA LEU A 99 -5.29 -9.96 -23.60
C LEU A 99 -6.48 -10.32 -24.49
N GLY A 100 -6.29 -10.25 -25.80
CA GLY A 100 -7.32 -10.59 -26.77
C GLY A 100 -7.11 -9.87 -28.09
N SER A 101 -7.79 -10.28 -29.16
CA SER A 101 -7.59 -9.77 -30.51
C SER A 101 -7.83 -8.26 -30.67
N GLY A 102 -8.66 -7.66 -29.82
CA GLY A 102 -8.88 -6.21 -29.79
C GLY A 102 -7.72 -5.40 -29.19
N TYR A 103 -6.73 -6.07 -28.59
CA TYR A 103 -5.56 -5.46 -27.93
C TYR A 103 -4.24 -5.95 -28.53
N GLY A 104 -4.27 -6.64 -29.65
CA GLY A 104 -3.07 -7.07 -30.37
C GLY A 104 -2.35 -8.30 -29.79
N VAL A 105 -2.86 -8.90 -28.71
CA VAL A 105 -2.22 -10.04 -28.05
C VAL A 105 -3.23 -11.20 -27.95
N GLY A 106 -3.13 -12.14 -28.87
CA GLY A 106 -4.00 -13.32 -28.91
C GLY A 106 -3.43 -14.58 -28.27
N ARG A 107 -2.15 -14.58 -27.86
CA ARG A 107 -1.46 -15.80 -27.39
C ARG A 107 -0.56 -15.53 -26.22
N ILE A 108 -0.63 -16.38 -25.18
CA ILE A 108 0.34 -16.45 -24.10
C ILE A 108 1.32 -17.56 -24.42
N PRO A 109 2.64 -17.27 -24.55
CA PRO A 109 3.62 -18.27 -24.96
C PRO A 109 3.75 -19.40 -23.94
N SER A 110 4.25 -20.54 -24.41
CA SER A 110 4.50 -21.73 -23.57
C SER A 110 5.49 -21.48 -22.44
N HIS A 111 6.39 -20.52 -22.61
CA HIS A 111 7.41 -20.10 -21.65
C HIS A 111 7.83 -18.65 -21.95
N GLY A 112 8.57 -18.03 -20.98
CA GLY A 112 9.14 -16.70 -21.19
C GLY A 112 8.19 -15.56 -20.82
N SER A 113 8.29 -14.47 -21.55
CA SER A 113 7.56 -13.23 -21.27
C SER A 113 7.00 -12.60 -22.54
N LEU A 114 5.99 -11.79 -22.36
CA LEU A 114 5.27 -11.05 -23.37
C LEU A 114 5.10 -9.61 -22.94
N VAL A 115 5.32 -8.65 -23.84
CA VAL A 115 5.00 -7.24 -23.59
C VAL A 115 3.54 -7.02 -23.98
N VAL A 116 2.77 -6.44 -23.06
CA VAL A 116 1.34 -6.19 -23.23
C VAL A 116 1.04 -4.73 -22.90
N PRO A 117 0.30 -4.01 -23.75
CA PRO A 117 -0.12 -2.64 -23.42
C PRO A 117 -1.11 -2.65 -22.24
N THR A 118 -1.04 -1.60 -21.45
CA THR A 118 -2.04 -1.33 -20.41
C THR A 118 -3.17 -0.48 -20.96
N VAL A 119 -4.34 -0.58 -20.33
CA VAL A 119 -5.44 0.32 -20.61
C VAL A 119 -5.07 1.72 -20.10
N ASP A 120 -5.24 2.75 -20.92
CA ASP A 120 -4.98 4.16 -20.62
C ASP A 120 -3.52 4.49 -20.24
N GLY A 121 -2.56 3.62 -20.64
CA GLY A 121 -1.14 3.85 -20.35
C GLY A 121 -0.77 3.77 -18.86
N ARG A 122 -1.69 3.35 -17.99
CA ARG A 122 -1.46 3.26 -16.54
C ARG A 122 -0.87 1.91 -16.17
N VAL A 123 0.42 1.94 -15.86
CA VAL A 123 1.16 0.74 -15.47
C VAL A 123 0.97 0.40 -13.99
N PRO A 124 1.01 -0.91 -13.63
CA PRO A 124 1.11 -1.33 -12.23
C PRO A 124 2.42 -0.86 -11.60
N SER A 125 2.66 -1.21 -10.32
CA SER A 125 3.92 -0.86 -9.65
C SER A 125 5.14 -1.22 -10.49
N VAL A 126 6.09 -0.28 -10.59
CA VAL A 126 7.33 -0.45 -11.38
C VAL A 126 8.45 -1.17 -10.61
N HIS A 127 8.28 -1.33 -9.30
CA HIS A 127 9.36 -1.77 -8.42
C HIS A 127 9.39 -3.28 -8.18
N LEU A 128 8.24 -3.94 -8.28
CA LEU A 128 8.11 -5.37 -7.98
C LEU A 128 7.21 -6.07 -9.01
N PRO A 129 7.57 -7.29 -9.42
CA PRO A 129 6.62 -8.14 -10.14
C PRO A 129 5.42 -8.46 -9.26
N ILE A 130 4.21 -8.22 -9.77
CA ILE A 130 2.97 -8.55 -9.08
C ILE A 130 2.59 -9.97 -9.48
N PRO A 131 2.42 -10.91 -8.54
CA PRO A 131 1.97 -12.27 -8.84
C PRO A 131 0.46 -12.30 -9.12
N GLY A 132 0.04 -13.21 -9.99
CA GLY A 132 -1.37 -13.41 -10.30
C GLY A 132 -1.61 -14.45 -11.37
N THR A 133 -2.77 -14.38 -12.01
CA THR A 133 -3.16 -15.31 -13.07
C THR A 133 -3.77 -14.59 -14.27
N VAL A 134 -3.60 -15.20 -15.45
CA VAL A 134 -4.35 -14.86 -16.65
C VAL A 134 -4.99 -16.14 -17.16
N SER A 135 -6.31 -16.16 -17.26
CA SER A 135 -7.07 -17.38 -17.64
C SER A 135 -6.69 -18.62 -16.79
N GLY A 136 -6.42 -18.41 -15.50
CA GLY A 136 -5.99 -19.48 -14.59
C GLY A 136 -4.51 -19.85 -14.67
N LEU A 137 -3.74 -19.32 -15.62
CA LEU A 137 -2.30 -19.56 -15.71
C LEU A 137 -1.53 -18.67 -14.74
N PRO A 138 -0.68 -19.22 -13.87
CA PRO A 138 0.18 -18.45 -12.99
C PRO A 138 1.16 -17.59 -13.79
N CYS A 139 1.12 -16.28 -13.53
CA CYS A 139 1.95 -15.28 -14.19
C CYS A 139 2.41 -14.24 -13.19
N THR A 140 3.37 -13.42 -13.59
CA THR A 140 3.68 -12.15 -12.94
C THR A 140 3.53 -11.02 -13.95
N ILE A 141 3.14 -9.84 -13.49
CA ILE A 141 3.21 -8.61 -14.31
C ILE A 141 4.16 -7.62 -13.67
N GLN A 142 4.87 -6.88 -14.50
CA GLN A 142 5.76 -5.79 -14.09
C GLN A 142 5.74 -4.70 -15.15
N ALA A 143 5.72 -3.44 -14.77
CA ALA A 143 5.85 -2.34 -15.71
C ALA A 143 7.22 -2.37 -16.43
N VAL A 144 7.23 -2.08 -17.73
CA VAL A 144 8.48 -1.93 -18.51
C VAL A 144 9.22 -0.68 -18.06
N GLY A 145 8.50 0.38 -17.75
CA GLY A 145 9.02 1.64 -17.26
C GLY A 145 7.90 2.49 -16.68
N ARG A 146 8.27 3.58 -16.03
CA ARG A 146 7.30 4.40 -15.28
C ARG A 146 6.25 5.06 -16.18
N ASP A 147 6.62 5.39 -17.42
CA ASP A 147 5.81 6.20 -18.34
C ASP A 147 5.59 5.53 -19.71
N GLN A 148 5.88 4.24 -19.85
CA GLN A 148 5.79 3.55 -21.15
C GLN A 148 4.46 2.88 -21.46
N GLY A 149 3.54 2.85 -20.52
CA GLY A 149 2.19 2.28 -20.75
C GLY A 149 2.13 0.76 -20.99
N ASP A 150 3.28 0.07 -20.91
CA ASP A 150 3.41 -1.36 -21.18
C ASP A 150 3.81 -2.15 -19.95
N VAL A 151 3.40 -3.40 -19.89
CA VAL A 151 3.82 -4.36 -18.86
C VAL A 151 4.46 -5.59 -19.49
N VAL A 152 5.42 -6.17 -18.79
CA VAL A 152 5.90 -7.51 -19.06
C VAL A 152 5.02 -8.49 -18.30
N LEU A 153 4.29 -9.30 -19.04
CA LEU A 153 3.63 -10.50 -18.54
C LEU A 153 4.62 -11.66 -18.61
N ARG A 154 4.97 -12.26 -17.49
CA ARG A 154 5.86 -13.43 -17.44
C ARG A 154 5.10 -14.63 -16.92
N ARG A 155 5.16 -15.73 -17.65
CA ARG A 155 4.64 -17.01 -17.19
C ARG A 155 5.54 -17.61 -16.12
N VAL A 156 4.94 -18.07 -15.01
CA VAL A 156 5.68 -18.64 -13.88
C VAL A 156 6.05 -20.10 -14.13
N VAL A 157 5.12 -20.87 -14.70
CA VAL A 157 5.32 -22.30 -14.99
C VAL A 157 5.20 -22.55 -16.49
N PRO A 158 6.19 -23.18 -17.14
CA PRO A 158 6.08 -23.56 -18.55
C PRO A 158 4.89 -24.50 -18.79
N GLY A 159 4.33 -24.49 -19.99
CA GLY A 159 3.21 -25.34 -20.38
C GLY A 159 2.79 -25.07 -21.82
N SER A 160 1.65 -25.60 -22.28
CA SER A 160 1.15 -25.34 -23.63
C SER A 160 0.90 -23.85 -23.86
N GLU A 161 1.11 -23.39 -25.09
CA GLU A 161 0.70 -22.05 -25.49
C GLU A 161 -0.82 -21.91 -25.28
N LEU A 162 -1.25 -20.77 -24.75
CA LEU A 162 -2.68 -20.49 -24.55
C LEU A 162 -3.14 -19.46 -25.56
N GLU A 163 -4.08 -19.87 -26.41
CA GLU A 163 -4.79 -18.96 -27.31
C GLU A 163 -5.91 -18.26 -26.52
N VAL A 164 -5.91 -16.92 -26.55
CA VAL A 164 -6.94 -16.11 -25.90
C VAL A 164 -8.00 -15.76 -26.90
N ALA A 165 -9.19 -16.37 -26.77
CA ALA A 165 -10.30 -16.16 -27.69
C ALA A 165 -10.76 -14.69 -27.70
N PRO A 166 -11.15 -14.14 -28.87
CA PRO A 166 -11.56 -12.74 -29.02
C PRO A 166 -12.74 -12.31 -28.14
N ALA A 167 -13.65 -13.24 -27.84
CA ALA A 167 -14.86 -12.96 -27.06
C ALA A 167 -14.65 -12.98 -25.54
N SER A 168 -13.56 -13.60 -25.07
CA SER A 168 -13.20 -13.67 -23.66
C SER A 168 -11.90 -12.91 -23.45
N ALA A 169 -11.96 -11.58 -23.30
CA ALA A 169 -10.78 -10.83 -22.89
C ALA A 169 -10.24 -11.45 -21.59
N ALA A 170 -9.12 -12.17 -21.69
CA ALA A 170 -8.47 -12.73 -20.52
C ALA A 170 -8.04 -11.57 -19.62
N ARG A 171 -8.56 -11.58 -18.41
CA ARG A 171 -8.25 -10.54 -17.43
C ARG A 171 -7.16 -11.04 -16.50
N TRP A 172 -6.27 -10.15 -16.19
CA TRP A 172 -5.37 -10.34 -15.08
C TRP A 172 -6.15 -10.44 -13.75
N ARG A 173 -5.75 -11.36 -12.89
CA ARG A 173 -6.23 -11.45 -11.52
C ARG A 173 -5.01 -11.44 -10.60
N THR A 174 -4.92 -10.46 -9.72
CA THR A 174 -3.85 -10.40 -8.73
C THR A 174 -3.99 -11.50 -7.69
N ALA A 175 -2.89 -12.20 -7.38
CA ALA A 175 -2.88 -13.17 -6.29
C ALA A 175 -2.97 -12.51 -4.91
N LEU A 176 -2.58 -11.23 -4.81
CA LEU A 176 -2.59 -10.49 -3.56
C LEU A 176 -4.00 -10.23 -3.01
N GLU A 177 -5.01 -10.16 -3.89
CA GLU A 177 -6.42 -10.06 -3.47
C GLU A 177 -6.85 -11.31 -2.68
N GLU A 178 -6.50 -12.50 -3.17
CA GLU A 178 -6.81 -13.76 -2.51
C GLU A 178 -5.94 -14.00 -1.27
N GLU A 179 -4.63 -13.69 -1.36
CA GLU A 179 -3.68 -13.83 -0.26
C GLU A 179 -4.11 -13.04 0.99
N HIS A 180 -4.74 -11.88 0.78
CA HIS A 180 -5.16 -10.99 1.87
C HIS A 180 -6.67 -10.98 2.10
N ARG A 181 -7.40 -11.96 1.59
CA ARG A 181 -8.84 -12.09 1.83
C ARG A 181 -9.14 -12.22 3.32
N GLY A 182 -10.10 -11.43 3.79
CA GLY A 182 -10.52 -11.42 5.20
C GLY A 182 -9.56 -10.72 6.15
N HIS A 183 -8.48 -10.10 5.67
CA HIS A 183 -7.64 -9.22 6.48
C HIS A 183 -8.36 -7.91 6.80
N VAL A 184 -7.85 -7.16 7.75
CA VAL A 184 -8.15 -5.72 7.86
C VAL A 184 -7.25 -4.97 6.87
N HIS A 185 -7.86 -4.14 6.01
CA HIS A 185 -7.16 -3.42 4.95
C HIS A 185 -7.03 -1.94 5.30
N LEU A 186 -5.78 -1.47 5.43
CA LEU A 186 -5.46 -0.07 5.67
C LEU A 186 -5.04 0.58 4.34
N LEU A 187 -5.89 1.43 3.79
CA LEU A 187 -5.73 2.02 2.47
C LEU A 187 -5.17 3.45 2.58
N TRP A 188 -3.87 3.61 2.35
CA TRP A 188 -3.20 4.92 2.40
C TRP A 188 -2.59 5.26 1.04
N THR A 189 -3.43 5.54 0.07
CA THR A 189 -3.07 5.64 -1.34
C THR A 189 -3.41 7.01 -1.93
N GLY A 190 -2.69 7.42 -2.98
CA GLY A 190 -3.00 8.62 -3.77
C GLY A 190 -2.16 9.86 -3.49
N LYS A 191 -1.24 9.85 -2.49
CA LYS A 191 -0.41 11.04 -2.23
C LYS A 191 0.49 11.44 -3.41
N ASN A 192 0.95 10.47 -4.21
CA ASN A 192 1.85 10.71 -5.35
C ASN A 192 1.13 11.16 -6.64
N ASN A 193 -0.18 11.24 -6.61
CA ASN A 193 -1.01 11.81 -7.67
C ASN A 193 -2.15 12.64 -7.09
N ILE A 194 -1.90 13.32 -5.98
CA ILE A 194 -2.90 14.15 -5.28
C ILE A 194 -3.36 15.35 -6.13
N GLU A 195 -2.60 15.69 -7.17
CA GLU A 195 -2.96 16.68 -8.19
C GLU A 195 -4.14 16.26 -9.07
N ASP A 196 -4.49 14.97 -9.08
CA ASP A 196 -5.69 14.42 -9.73
C ASP A 196 -6.61 13.80 -8.65
N PRO A 197 -7.35 14.65 -7.89
CA PRO A 197 -8.16 14.20 -6.78
C PRO A 197 -9.29 13.26 -7.20
N ASP A 198 -9.89 13.47 -8.38
CA ASP A 198 -10.96 12.60 -8.88
C ASP A 198 -10.46 11.16 -9.10
N GLN A 199 -9.26 11.03 -9.65
CA GLN A 199 -8.61 9.73 -9.82
C GLN A 199 -8.31 9.08 -8.47
N VAL A 200 -7.77 9.84 -7.50
CA VAL A 200 -7.48 9.33 -6.15
C VAL A 200 -8.75 8.81 -5.49
N LEU A 201 -9.84 9.58 -5.53
CA LEU A 201 -11.13 9.21 -4.95
C LEU A 201 -11.72 7.97 -5.64
N SER A 202 -11.67 7.92 -6.98
CA SER A 202 -12.16 6.78 -7.75
C SER A 202 -11.41 5.49 -7.45
N ASP A 203 -10.06 5.54 -7.43
CA ASP A 203 -9.22 4.38 -7.16
C ASP A 203 -9.34 3.90 -5.71
N THR A 204 -9.41 4.83 -4.75
CA THR A 204 -9.61 4.49 -3.34
C THR A 204 -10.95 3.80 -3.14
N ARG A 205 -12.02 4.30 -3.78
CA ARG A 205 -13.34 3.68 -3.75
C ARG A 205 -13.33 2.28 -4.36
N ALA A 206 -12.63 2.08 -5.46
CA ALA A 206 -12.50 0.77 -6.10
C ALA A 206 -11.72 -0.21 -5.20
N ALA A 207 -10.64 0.24 -4.55
CA ALA A 207 -9.87 -0.55 -3.59
C ALA A 207 -10.69 -0.91 -2.33
N TRP A 208 -11.48 0.04 -1.83
CA TRP A 208 -12.40 -0.16 -0.72
C TRP A 208 -13.46 -1.24 -1.00
N ARG A 209 -14.08 -1.20 -2.18
CA ARG A 209 -15.18 -2.10 -2.57
C ARG A 209 -14.81 -3.57 -2.61
N VAL A 210 -13.54 -3.91 -2.58
CA VAL A 210 -13.11 -5.33 -2.55
C VAL A 210 -13.54 -6.00 -1.25
N GLU A 211 -13.36 -5.33 -0.12
CA GLU A 211 -13.77 -5.81 1.22
C GLU A 211 -14.14 -4.62 2.12
N PRO A 212 -15.32 -4.02 1.92
CA PRO A 212 -15.69 -2.78 2.61
C PRO A 212 -15.81 -2.93 4.12
N ASP A 213 -16.27 -4.08 4.61
CA ASP A 213 -16.51 -4.32 6.04
C ASP A 213 -15.22 -4.37 6.86
N THR A 214 -14.09 -4.64 6.20
CA THR A 214 -12.78 -4.77 6.85
C THR A 214 -11.77 -3.72 6.39
N SER A 215 -12.17 -2.77 5.56
CA SER A 215 -11.30 -1.71 5.06
C SER A 215 -11.38 -0.44 5.90
N VAL A 216 -10.26 0.26 6.02
CA VAL A 216 -10.13 1.62 6.60
C VAL A 216 -9.36 2.47 5.62
N VAL A 217 -9.89 3.65 5.30
CA VAL A 217 -9.22 4.65 4.45
C VAL A 217 -8.45 5.62 5.33
N MET A 218 -7.17 5.78 5.05
CA MET A 218 -6.29 6.68 5.80
C MET A 218 -6.16 8.03 5.08
N GLY A 219 -6.44 9.10 5.79
CA GLY A 219 -6.29 10.46 5.30
C GLY A 219 -4.83 10.85 5.07
N HIS A 220 -4.64 11.77 4.14
CA HIS A 220 -3.33 12.34 3.86
C HIS A 220 -2.97 13.42 4.87
N TRP A 221 -1.67 13.58 5.12
CA TRP A 221 -1.13 14.68 5.91
C TRP A 221 -0.44 15.71 5.00
N HIS A 222 -0.38 16.97 5.45
CA HIS A 222 0.29 18.05 4.74
C HIS A 222 1.79 18.00 4.92
N THR A 223 2.53 17.93 3.82
CA THR A 223 3.99 18.04 3.79
C THR A 223 4.44 19.49 3.79
N ALA A 224 5.74 19.76 3.88
CA ALA A 224 6.27 21.11 3.79
C ALA A 224 5.96 21.82 2.43
N ALA A 225 5.64 21.07 1.40
CA ALA A 225 5.22 21.60 0.10
C ALA A 225 3.72 21.99 0.08
N ASP A 226 2.90 21.34 0.90
CA ASP A 226 1.45 21.56 0.97
C ASP A 226 1.16 22.65 2.01
N ARG A 227 1.49 23.90 1.73
CA ARG A 227 1.26 25.03 2.66
C ARG A 227 -0.10 25.68 2.39
N PRO A 228 -0.71 26.32 3.40
CA PRO A 228 -1.94 27.11 3.20
C PRO A 228 -1.81 28.04 2.00
N GLY A 229 -2.82 28.04 1.13
CA GLY A 229 -2.86 28.84 -0.10
C GLY A 229 -2.18 28.18 -1.31
N THR A 230 -1.61 26.98 -1.19
CA THR A 230 -1.12 26.22 -2.36
C THR A 230 -2.18 25.25 -2.88
N ALA A 231 -2.11 24.90 -4.17
CA ALA A 231 -2.98 23.88 -4.76
C ALA A 231 -2.87 22.55 -3.99
N GLY A 232 -1.65 22.10 -3.62
CA GLY A 232 -1.45 20.87 -2.85
C GLY A 232 -2.14 20.87 -1.49
N TRP A 233 -2.23 22.03 -0.83
CA TRP A 233 -3.00 22.18 0.41
C TRP A 233 -4.49 21.91 0.20
N GLU A 234 -5.08 22.56 -0.81
CA GLU A 234 -6.51 22.41 -1.09
C GLU A 234 -6.84 21.01 -1.61
N GLN A 235 -5.98 20.41 -2.42
CA GLN A 235 -6.15 19.04 -2.90
C GLN A 235 -6.15 18.02 -1.74
N VAL A 236 -5.18 18.10 -0.83
CA VAL A 236 -5.14 17.22 0.36
C VAL A 236 -6.39 17.41 1.22
N ARG A 237 -6.82 18.67 1.46
CA ARG A 237 -8.02 18.96 2.22
C ARG A 237 -9.28 18.40 1.55
N GLY A 238 -9.43 18.63 0.25
CA GLY A 238 -10.58 18.18 -0.54
C GLY A 238 -10.70 16.65 -0.53
N VAL A 239 -9.60 15.94 -0.80
CA VAL A 239 -9.57 14.48 -0.77
C VAL A 239 -9.89 13.94 0.64
N ASN A 240 -9.30 14.52 1.69
CA ASN A 240 -9.60 14.09 3.07
C ASN A 240 -11.04 14.37 3.46
N ALA A 241 -11.63 15.50 3.05
CA ALA A 241 -13.03 15.81 3.29
C ALA A 241 -13.94 14.79 2.61
N ALA A 242 -13.73 14.54 1.31
CA ALA A 242 -14.50 13.55 0.56
C ALA A 242 -14.38 12.13 1.16
N HIS A 243 -13.17 11.72 1.57
CA HIS A 243 -12.98 10.42 2.23
C HIS A 243 -13.71 10.36 3.58
N ARG A 244 -13.68 11.44 4.38
CA ARG A 244 -14.40 11.49 5.67
C ARG A 244 -15.90 11.36 5.46
N ASP A 245 -16.44 12.07 4.48
CA ASP A 245 -17.88 12.07 4.16
C ASP A 245 -18.34 10.70 3.62
N GLU A 246 -17.49 10.03 2.82
CA GLU A 246 -17.84 8.74 2.19
C GLU A 246 -17.66 7.54 3.14
N TYR A 247 -16.61 7.53 3.99
CA TYR A 247 -16.24 6.35 4.79
C TYR A 247 -16.60 6.47 6.27
N GLY A 248 -16.98 7.66 6.77
CA GLY A 248 -17.41 7.85 8.16
C GLY A 248 -16.42 7.27 9.18
N ASP A 249 -16.88 6.36 10.02
CA ASP A 249 -16.08 5.69 11.05
C ASP A 249 -14.94 4.80 10.48
N ARG A 250 -14.97 4.53 9.18
CA ARG A 250 -13.89 3.83 8.47
C ARG A 250 -12.84 4.77 7.87
N PHE A 251 -12.95 6.08 8.11
CA PHE A 251 -11.93 7.05 7.77
C PHE A 251 -11.04 7.34 8.97
N TYR A 252 -9.73 7.10 8.82
CA TYR A 252 -8.72 7.44 9.82
C TYR A 252 -8.05 8.76 9.48
N ASP A 253 -8.21 9.78 10.34
CA ASP A 253 -7.61 11.10 10.15
C ASP A 253 -6.15 11.14 10.62
N THR A 254 -5.24 10.76 9.74
CA THR A 254 -3.79 10.79 10.01
C THR A 254 -3.30 12.18 10.45
N MET A 255 -3.86 13.25 9.87
CA MET A 255 -3.43 14.60 10.19
C MET A 255 -3.85 15.04 11.59
N ALA A 256 -5.05 14.64 12.03
CA ALA A 256 -5.52 14.90 13.38
C ALA A 256 -4.59 14.26 14.42
N ASP A 257 -4.24 12.99 14.23
CA ASP A 257 -3.38 12.25 15.15
C ASP A 257 -1.93 12.75 15.17
N LEU A 258 -1.37 13.14 14.03
CA LEU A 258 -0.04 13.76 13.99
C LEU A 258 0.02 15.08 14.78
N ARG A 259 -1.12 15.71 15.05
CA ARG A 259 -1.24 16.96 15.81
C ARG A 259 -1.85 16.77 17.19
N ASP A 260 -2.09 15.54 17.61
CA ASP A 260 -2.69 15.22 18.92
C ASP A 260 -1.66 15.26 20.07
N PRO A 261 -1.71 16.24 20.97
CA PRO A 261 -0.82 16.28 22.14
C PRO A 261 -0.97 15.05 23.05
N GLY A 262 -2.14 14.41 23.06
CA GLY A 262 -2.37 13.18 23.83
C GLY A 262 -1.49 12.02 23.33
N LEU A 263 -1.31 11.88 22.03
CA LEU A 263 -0.39 10.89 21.46
C LEU A 263 1.08 11.23 21.72
N TRP A 264 1.46 12.53 21.72
CA TRP A 264 2.83 12.92 22.02
C TRP A 264 3.22 12.69 23.49
N ALA A 265 2.22 12.65 24.39
CA ALA A 265 2.40 12.41 25.82
C ALA A 265 2.60 10.91 26.16
N LEU A 266 2.49 10.00 25.21
CA LEU A 266 2.77 8.58 25.42
C LEU A 266 4.16 8.37 26.02
N PRO A 267 4.35 7.41 26.95
CA PRO A 267 5.62 7.23 27.67
C PRO A 267 6.84 7.14 26.77
N GLY A 268 6.72 6.43 25.63
CA GLY A 268 7.80 6.27 24.65
C GLY A 268 8.11 7.54 23.83
N LEU A 269 7.18 8.47 23.70
CA LEU A 269 7.31 9.72 22.94
C LEU A 269 7.59 10.93 23.80
N ARG A 270 7.12 10.94 25.04
CA ARG A 270 7.24 12.06 26.00
C ARG A 270 8.67 12.63 26.14
N PRO A 271 9.76 11.82 26.19
CA PRO A 271 11.11 12.35 26.30
C PRO A 271 11.53 13.22 25.10
N TYR A 272 10.92 13.04 23.94
CA TYR A 272 11.29 13.75 22.72
C TYR A 272 10.57 15.09 22.55
N ARG A 273 9.66 15.44 23.48
CA ARG A 273 9.01 16.74 23.60
C ARG A 273 8.44 17.25 22.25
N ILE A 274 7.74 16.37 21.52
CA ILE A 274 7.06 16.71 20.26
C ILE A 274 6.19 17.95 20.47
N GLY A 275 6.19 18.89 19.52
CA GLY A 275 5.44 20.15 19.60
C GLY A 275 6.14 21.26 20.39
N ALA A 276 7.21 20.97 21.16
CA ALA A 276 7.81 21.95 22.07
C ALA A 276 8.88 22.85 21.41
N SER A 277 9.49 22.44 20.30
CA SER A 277 10.52 23.23 19.65
C SER A 277 9.94 24.46 18.93
N ALA A 278 10.76 25.50 18.71
CA ALA A 278 10.33 26.65 17.90
C ALA A 278 9.97 26.25 16.46
N ALA A 279 10.63 25.22 15.92
CA ALA A 279 10.30 24.68 14.61
C ALA A 279 8.94 23.98 14.59
N ASP A 280 8.63 23.19 15.63
CA ASP A 280 7.33 22.54 15.77
C ASP A 280 6.21 23.56 15.88
N ARG A 281 6.37 24.56 16.75
CA ARG A 281 5.35 25.61 16.91
C ARG A 281 5.08 26.37 15.60
N ARG A 282 6.13 26.69 14.83
CA ARG A 282 5.97 27.34 13.51
C ARG A 282 5.19 26.46 12.52
N TRP A 283 5.47 25.16 12.50
CA TRP A 283 4.77 24.23 11.62
C TRP A 283 3.32 24.06 12.03
N LEU A 284 3.05 23.88 13.32
CA LEU A 284 1.70 23.78 13.87
C LEU A 284 0.86 25.03 13.57
N ALA A 285 1.44 26.24 13.70
CA ALA A 285 0.79 27.50 13.35
C ALA A 285 0.44 27.61 11.84
N GLN A 286 1.15 26.89 10.98
CA GLN A 286 0.86 26.77 9.55
C GLN A 286 -0.09 25.62 9.22
N GLY A 287 -0.69 24.97 10.20
CA GLY A 287 -1.57 23.82 9.97
C GLY A 287 -0.84 22.51 9.60
N LEU A 288 0.49 22.49 9.64
CA LEU A 288 1.33 21.32 9.38
C LEU A 288 1.50 20.45 10.63
N PRO A 289 1.92 19.18 10.52
CA PRO A 289 2.34 18.39 11.69
C PRO A 289 3.59 19.01 12.35
N PRO A 290 3.91 18.67 13.59
CA PRO A 290 5.16 19.11 14.22
C PRO A 290 6.37 18.73 13.35
N ARG A 291 7.36 19.63 13.21
CA ARG A 291 8.56 19.35 12.41
C ARG A 291 9.34 18.12 12.91
N SER A 292 9.28 17.88 14.23
CA SER A 292 9.99 16.77 14.88
C SER A 292 9.49 15.38 14.49
N VAL A 293 8.25 15.24 14.01
CA VAL A 293 7.68 13.95 13.53
C VAL A 293 7.91 13.72 12.02
N VAL A 294 8.53 14.68 11.33
CA VAL A 294 8.77 14.66 9.91
C VAL A 294 10.26 14.44 9.63
N ALA A 295 10.58 13.61 8.67
CA ALA A 295 11.93 13.28 8.27
C ALA A 295 12.72 14.48 7.69
N ALA A 296 14.01 14.31 7.49
CA ALA A 296 14.90 15.37 7.01
C ALA A 296 14.47 15.90 5.63
N ASP A 297 13.91 15.05 4.78
CA ASP A 297 13.40 15.39 3.44
C ASP A 297 12.11 16.24 3.45
N ARG A 298 11.48 16.44 4.60
CA ARG A 298 10.23 17.20 4.81
C ARG A 298 9.01 16.67 4.04
N ARG A 299 9.08 15.46 3.54
CA ARG A 299 8.02 14.80 2.75
C ARG A 299 7.50 13.53 3.38
N HIS A 300 8.30 12.87 4.21
CA HIS A 300 7.97 11.62 4.87
C HIS A 300 7.94 11.79 6.38
N LEU A 301 7.23 10.90 7.05
CA LEU A 301 7.31 10.75 8.50
C LEU A 301 8.64 10.08 8.86
N ASN A 302 9.20 10.49 9.98
CA ASN A 302 10.31 9.79 10.62
C ASN A 302 9.79 8.75 11.61
N ALA A 303 10.69 8.10 12.38
CA ALA A 303 10.30 7.08 13.33
C ALA A 303 9.34 7.60 14.44
N LEU A 304 9.46 8.86 14.89
CA LEU A 304 8.49 9.45 15.82
C LEU A 304 7.12 9.59 15.20
N GLY A 305 7.04 10.09 13.96
CA GLY A 305 5.78 10.23 13.22
C GLY A 305 5.13 8.88 12.95
N ASN A 306 5.91 7.88 12.57
CA ASN A 306 5.41 6.51 12.39
C ASN A 306 4.85 5.93 13.70
N THR A 307 5.49 6.21 14.84
CA THR A 307 4.99 5.79 16.15
C THR A 307 3.65 6.46 16.48
N VAL A 308 3.53 7.77 16.24
CA VAL A 308 2.24 8.49 16.42
C VAL A 308 1.14 7.84 15.58
N VAL A 309 1.40 7.61 14.29
CA VAL A 309 0.41 6.99 13.39
C VAL A 309 0.04 5.57 13.85
N ALA A 310 1.00 4.75 14.25
CA ALA A 310 0.72 3.38 14.71
C ALA A 310 -0.18 3.36 15.96
N HIS A 311 0.10 4.22 16.95
CA HIS A 311 -0.75 4.34 18.14
C HIS A 311 -2.12 4.93 17.83
N GLY A 312 -2.20 5.91 16.94
CA GLY A 312 -3.46 6.48 16.49
C GLY A 312 -4.32 5.45 15.75
N LEU A 313 -3.72 4.69 14.82
CA LEU A 313 -4.38 3.57 14.15
C LEU A 313 -4.87 2.51 15.13
N HIS A 314 -4.04 2.12 16.10
CA HIS A 314 -4.46 1.18 17.14
C HIS A 314 -5.73 1.69 17.84
N ARG A 315 -5.73 2.93 18.33
CA ARG A 315 -6.89 3.57 18.98
C ARG A 315 -8.12 3.59 18.06
N HIS A 316 -7.93 3.91 16.79
CA HIS A 316 -9.01 3.97 15.80
C HIS A 316 -9.60 2.58 15.51
N LEU A 317 -8.76 1.59 15.28
CA LEU A 317 -9.17 0.22 14.94
C LEU A 317 -9.86 -0.51 16.08
N THR A 318 -9.43 -0.29 17.34
CA THR A 318 -10.03 -0.91 18.54
C THR A 318 -11.24 -0.13 19.09
N GLY A 319 -11.34 1.16 18.76
CA GLY A 319 -12.43 2.05 19.22
C GLY A 319 -13.41 2.37 18.09
N THR A 320 -13.14 3.46 17.34
CA THR A 320 -14.08 4.02 16.35
C THR A 320 -14.48 3.02 15.27
N ALA A 321 -13.51 2.36 14.64
CA ALA A 321 -13.79 1.40 13.57
C ALA A 321 -14.28 0.04 14.07
N GLY A 322 -13.97 -0.35 15.32
CA GLY A 322 -14.45 -1.59 15.95
C GLY A 322 -14.07 -2.85 15.18
N LEU A 323 -12.82 -2.94 14.70
CA LEU A 323 -12.32 -4.07 13.90
C LEU A 323 -11.50 -5.07 14.74
N TYR A 324 -11.13 -4.67 15.97
CA TYR A 324 -10.35 -5.46 16.92
C TYR A 324 -10.90 -5.40 18.32
#